data_6cbc8380bbe7d133b6a2fb61855d7650
#
_entry.id   6cbc8380bbe7d133b6a2fb61855d7650
#
_cell.length_a   1.000
_cell.length_b   1.000
_cell.length_c   1.000
_cell.angle_alpha   90.00
_cell.angle_beta   90.00
_cell.angle_gamma   90.00
#
_symmetry.space_group_name_H-M   'P 1'
#
loop_
_entity.id
_entity.type
_entity.pdbx_description
1 polymer ?
#
loop_
_entity_poly.entity_id
_entity_poly.type
_entity_poly.pdbx_seq_one_letter_code
_entity_poly.pdbx_strand_id
1 'polypeptide(L)'
;MTMRWKTLLSPLGRIALAVLLVGGSVAVAQVAVKALEGVLSLGGVAPAIYYIAYLIARVLVAYFVYRAYVHFVEKRAATELSGPGAPSELGVGMLVGFVLVSAIVVVLWLLGDYQITGLGVWTAVPVLLANDGAGAFVEEVLLRGLVFRISEKKLGTWIALAISVVLFALLHLASGNATATSVIVDGLEGGVLLSVAYVLTRGLWLAIGIHFAWDFAQDYVFGVTKGVQGMVGGRLEGPALLSGGNAGIEGSILALVFCLMVGAYLLARAARKGNILKPSRRRGVMKVRVATEGRKPNA
;
A
#
# COMPACT_ATOMS: atom_id res chain seq x y z
N MET A 1 27.73 15.35 -21.68
CA MET A 1 27.45 15.97 -20.35
C MET A 1 26.20 15.33 -19.77
N THR A 2 26.32 14.19 -19.07
CA THR A 2 25.18 13.43 -18.54
C THR A 2 24.75 14.08 -17.22
N MET A 3 23.67 14.84 -17.28
CA MET A 3 23.06 15.48 -16.12
C MET A 3 22.67 14.43 -15.08
N ARG A 4 23.30 14.45 -13.92
CA ARG A 4 23.03 13.53 -12.80
C ARG A 4 21.76 13.96 -12.07
N TRP A 5 20.60 13.53 -12.54
CA TRP A 5 19.30 13.81 -11.91
C TRP A 5 19.25 13.49 -10.40
N LYS A 6 20.08 12.56 -9.92
CA LYS A 6 20.24 12.27 -8.48
C LYS A 6 20.75 13.43 -7.65
N THR A 7 21.46 14.38 -8.25
CA THR A 7 22.02 15.54 -7.56
C THR A 7 21.10 16.77 -7.65
N LEU A 8 20.20 16.82 -8.62
CA LEU A 8 19.32 17.96 -8.88
C LEU A 8 18.02 17.94 -8.10
N LEU A 9 17.47 16.75 -7.78
CA LEU A 9 16.22 16.65 -7.06
C LEU A 9 16.46 16.26 -5.60
N SER A 10 15.91 17.07 -4.68
CA SER A 10 15.77 16.67 -3.27
C SER A 10 14.95 15.37 -3.14
N PRO A 11 15.02 14.64 -2.02
CA PRO A 11 14.16 13.47 -1.81
C PRO A 11 12.67 13.78 -1.98
N LEU A 12 12.21 14.93 -1.51
CA LEU A 12 10.82 15.38 -1.71
C LEU A 12 10.52 15.62 -3.19
N GLY A 13 11.43 16.25 -3.94
CA GLY A 13 11.27 16.43 -5.38
C GLY A 13 11.21 15.10 -6.15
N ARG A 14 11.95 14.09 -5.72
CA ARG A 14 11.87 12.73 -6.31
C ARG A 14 10.56 12.05 -5.99
N ILE A 15 10.07 12.15 -4.76
CA ILE A 15 8.78 11.62 -4.36
C ILE A 15 7.68 12.31 -5.17
N ALA A 16 7.67 13.64 -5.21
CA ALA A 16 6.67 14.39 -5.97
C ALA A 16 6.67 14.01 -7.46
N LEU A 17 7.85 13.96 -8.09
CA LEU A 17 7.97 13.54 -9.49
C LEU A 17 7.47 12.12 -9.69
N ALA A 18 7.82 11.18 -8.81
CA ALA A 18 7.42 9.79 -8.92
C ALA A 18 5.90 9.60 -8.76
N VAL A 19 5.31 10.27 -7.76
CA VAL A 19 3.86 10.26 -7.52
C VAL A 19 3.12 10.87 -8.70
N LEU A 20 3.59 11.99 -9.26
CA LEU A 20 2.99 12.61 -10.44
C LEU A 20 3.10 11.70 -11.68
N LEU A 21 4.24 11.06 -11.90
CA LEU A 21 4.41 10.16 -13.05
C LEU A 21 3.56 8.90 -12.92
N VAL A 22 3.64 8.19 -11.81
CA VAL A 22 2.90 6.93 -11.63
C VAL A 22 1.41 7.20 -11.41
N GLY A 23 1.05 8.05 -10.46
CA GLY A 23 -0.35 8.39 -10.15
C GLY A 23 -1.04 9.09 -11.33
N GLY A 24 -0.36 10.06 -11.95
CA GLY A 24 -0.89 10.75 -13.13
C GLY A 24 -1.11 9.82 -14.32
N SER A 25 -0.18 8.92 -14.60
CA SER A 25 -0.33 7.93 -15.68
C SER A 25 -1.48 6.96 -15.41
N VAL A 26 -1.66 6.53 -14.16
CA VAL A 26 -2.80 5.69 -13.76
C VAL A 26 -4.11 6.45 -13.91
N ALA A 27 -4.16 7.72 -13.48
CA ALA A 27 -5.35 8.56 -13.63
C ALA A 27 -5.73 8.75 -15.12
N VAL A 28 -4.74 9.01 -15.98
CA VAL A 28 -4.96 9.10 -17.44
C VAL A 28 -5.48 7.78 -18.00
N ALA A 29 -4.89 6.65 -17.60
CA ALA A 29 -5.37 5.33 -18.01
C ALA A 29 -6.81 5.06 -17.55
N GLN A 30 -7.17 5.46 -16.35
CA GLN A 30 -8.55 5.36 -15.84
C GLN A 30 -9.53 6.16 -16.68
N VAL A 31 -9.19 7.42 -16.99
CA VAL A 31 -10.04 8.28 -17.83
C VAL A 31 -10.19 7.69 -19.24
N ALA A 32 -9.08 7.21 -19.83
CA ALA A 32 -9.10 6.59 -21.16
C ALA A 32 -9.99 5.33 -21.20
N VAL A 33 -9.88 4.46 -20.19
CA VAL A 33 -10.69 3.25 -20.11
C VAL A 33 -12.16 3.59 -19.87
N LYS A 34 -12.47 4.58 -19.02
CA LYS A 34 -13.84 5.08 -18.84
C LYS A 34 -14.44 5.66 -20.13
N ALA A 35 -13.67 6.43 -20.88
CA ALA A 35 -14.11 6.94 -22.17
C ALA A 35 -14.42 5.82 -23.18
N LEU A 36 -13.59 4.75 -23.14
CA LEU A 36 -13.78 3.56 -23.98
C LEU A 36 -15.00 2.73 -23.58
N GLU A 37 -15.42 2.77 -22.30
CA GLU A 37 -16.60 2.06 -21.80
C GLU A 37 -17.85 2.43 -22.60
N GLY A 38 -18.07 3.73 -22.87
CA GLY A 38 -19.19 4.20 -23.67
C GLY A 38 -19.20 3.62 -25.08
N VAL A 39 -18.03 3.44 -25.68
CA VAL A 39 -17.88 2.83 -27.02
C VAL A 39 -18.08 1.33 -26.96
N LEU A 40 -17.52 0.66 -25.98
CA LEU A 40 -17.59 -0.80 -25.83
C LEU A 40 -19.00 -1.27 -25.45
N SER A 41 -19.72 -0.51 -24.63
CA SER A 41 -21.10 -0.82 -24.27
C SER A 41 -22.04 -0.76 -25.48
N LEU A 42 -21.81 0.19 -26.39
CA LEU A 42 -22.53 0.26 -27.67
C LEU A 42 -22.22 -0.93 -28.59
N GLY A 43 -21.03 -1.53 -28.45
CA GLY A 43 -20.60 -2.75 -29.16
C GLY A 43 -21.04 -4.06 -28.53
N GLY A 44 -21.80 -4.04 -27.43
CA GLY A 44 -22.30 -5.25 -26.74
C GLY A 44 -21.23 -6.03 -25.99
N VAL A 45 -20.10 -5.41 -25.65
CA VAL A 45 -19.05 -6.07 -24.85
C VAL A 45 -19.56 -6.31 -23.42
N ALA A 46 -19.39 -7.55 -22.94
CA ALA A 46 -19.81 -7.92 -21.59
C ALA A 46 -19.08 -7.09 -20.52
N PRO A 47 -19.79 -6.55 -19.50
CA PRO A 47 -19.19 -5.74 -18.42
C PRO A 47 -17.98 -6.39 -17.77
N ALA A 48 -17.96 -7.72 -17.58
CA ALA A 48 -16.84 -8.45 -16.99
C ALA A 48 -15.53 -8.28 -17.79
N ILE A 49 -15.60 -8.27 -19.13
CA ILE A 49 -14.42 -8.07 -20.00
C ILE A 49 -13.87 -6.66 -19.81
N TYR A 50 -14.76 -5.66 -19.73
CA TYR A 50 -14.37 -4.29 -19.43
C TYR A 50 -13.64 -4.17 -18.09
N TYR A 51 -14.18 -4.76 -17.02
CA TYR A 51 -13.54 -4.69 -15.70
C TYR A 51 -12.21 -5.42 -15.65
N ILE A 52 -12.08 -6.56 -16.32
CA ILE A 52 -10.78 -7.26 -16.44
C ILE A 52 -9.76 -6.41 -17.19
N ALA A 53 -10.16 -5.80 -18.33
CA ALA A 53 -9.29 -4.91 -19.09
C ALA A 53 -8.87 -3.68 -18.27
N TYR A 54 -9.79 -3.12 -17.47
CA TYR A 54 -9.52 -2.03 -16.55
C TYR A 54 -8.50 -2.39 -15.47
N LEU A 55 -8.66 -3.55 -14.83
CA LEU A 55 -7.70 -4.08 -13.86
C LEU A 55 -6.30 -4.21 -14.47
N ILE A 56 -6.23 -4.87 -15.62
CA ILE A 56 -4.97 -5.10 -16.33
C ILE A 56 -4.31 -3.77 -16.70
N ALA A 57 -5.06 -2.82 -17.26
CA ALA A 57 -4.53 -1.53 -17.65
C ALA A 57 -3.94 -0.75 -16.46
N ARG A 58 -4.64 -0.68 -15.34
CA ARG A 58 -4.14 0.00 -14.12
C ARG A 58 -2.84 -0.62 -13.61
N VAL A 59 -2.82 -1.94 -13.47
CA VAL A 59 -1.65 -2.66 -12.96
C VAL A 59 -0.46 -2.52 -13.91
N LEU A 60 -0.66 -2.73 -15.22
CA LEU A 60 0.42 -2.63 -16.21
C LEU A 60 0.98 -1.22 -16.29
N VAL A 61 0.13 -0.19 -16.32
CA VAL A 61 0.58 1.21 -16.35
C VAL A 61 1.40 1.51 -15.10
N ALA A 62 0.90 1.20 -13.91
CA ALA A 62 1.62 1.42 -12.66
C ALA A 62 2.97 0.66 -12.64
N TYR A 63 2.97 -0.60 -13.06
CA TYR A 63 4.16 -1.44 -13.11
C TYR A 63 5.24 -0.88 -14.04
N PHE A 64 4.87 -0.57 -15.29
CA PHE A 64 5.85 -0.11 -16.28
C PHE A 64 6.33 1.31 -16.00
N VAL A 65 5.45 2.23 -15.59
CA VAL A 65 5.85 3.61 -15.26
C VAL A 65 6.74 3.63 -14.01
N TYR A 66 6.41 2.82 -12.99
CA TYR A 66 7.26 2.67 -11.82
C TYR A 66 8.66 2.13 -12.20
N ARG A 67 8.73 1.07 -12.99
CA ARG A 67 10.01 0.50 -13.46
C ARG A 67 10.81 1.51 -14.29
N ALA A 68 10.13 2.24 -15.18
CA ALA A 68 10.75 3.30 -15.97
C ALA A 68 11.32 4.41 -15.07
N TYR A 69 10.54 4.88 -14.09
CA TYR A 69 11.01 5.86 -13.10
C TYR A 69 12.27 5.37 -12.37
N VAL A 70 12.22 4.15 -11.82
CA VAL A 70 13.35 3.57 -11.08
C VAL A 70 14.58 3.40 -11.98
N HIS A 71 14.38 2.97 -13.23
CA HIS A 71 15.47 2.78 -14.19
C HIS A 71 16.08 4.10 -14.65
N PHE A 72 15.26 5.05 -15.12
CA PHE A 72 15.75 6.27 -15.74
C PHE A 72 16.11 7.36 -14.73
N VAL A 73 15.36 7.50 -13.63
CA VAL A 73 15.56 8.55 -12.63
C VAL A 73 16.47 8.07 -11.50
N GLU A 74 16.21 6.89 -10.94
CA GLU A 74 17.02 6.37 -9.84
C GLU A 74 18.27 5.60 -10.30
N LYS A 75 18.34 5.21 -11.57
CA LYS A 75 19.46 4.45 -12.17
C LYS A 75 19.75 3.14 -11.45
N ARG A 76 18.70 2.37 -11.14
CA ARG A 76 18.78 1.06 -10.53
C ARG A 76 17.72 0.10 -11.07
N ALA A 77 17.79 -1.17 -10.72
CA ALA A 77 16.72 -2.13 -10.94
C ALA A 77 15.58 -1.94 -9.91
N ALA A 78 14.34 -2.22 -10.31
CA ALA A 78 13.17 -2.24 -9.43
C ALA A 78 13.06 -3.60 -8.74
N THR A 79 13.97 -3.89 -7.81
CA THR A 79 14.11 -5.17 -7.12
C THR A 79 12.92 -5.50 -6.23
N GLU A 80 12.20 -4.50 -5.76
CA GLU A 80 11.02 -4.63 -4.91
C GLU A 80 9.78 -5.21 -5.64
N LEU A 81 9.78 -5.21 -6.96
CA LEU A 81 8.76 -5.86 -7.81
C LEU A 81 9.25 -7.15 -8.47
N SER A 82 10.51 -7.53 -8.26
CA SER A 82 11.11 -8.69 -8.88
C SER A 82 11.76 -9.59 -7.82
N GLY A 83 11.63 -10.88 -8.00
CA GLY A 83 12.29 -11.85 -7.14
C GLY A 83 11.61 -13.21 -7.23
N PRO A 84 12.35 -14.30 -7.00
CA PRO A 84 11.82 -15.67 -7.05
C PRO A 84 10.77 -15.92 -5.95
N GLY A 85 10.80 -15.10 -4.87
CA GLY A 85 9.83 -15.17 -3.77
C GLY A 85 8.49 -14.44 -4.01
N ALA A 86 8.35 -13.68 -5.09
CA ALA A 86 7.17 -12.84 -5.33
C ALA A 86 5.84 -13.60 -5.25
N PRO A 87 5.64 -14.77 -5.90
CA PRO A 87 4.39 -15.50 -5.80
C PRO A 87 4.09 -16.01 -4.38
N SER A 88 5.11 -16.47 -3.65
CA SER A 88 4.94 -16.94 -2.27
C SER A 88 4.66 -15.78 -1.31
N GLU A 89 5.33 -14.63 -1.48
CA GLU A 89 5.06 -13.42 -0.69
C GLU A 89 3.63 -12.92 -0.91
N LEU A 90 3.17 -12.90 -2.16
CA LEU A 90 1.80 -12.54 -2.51
C LEU A 90 0.80 -13.51 -1.85
N GLY A 91 1.00 -14.82 -2.01
CA GLY A 91 0.11 -15.83 -1.43
C GLY A 91 0.07 -15.79 0.10
N VAL A 92 1.24 -15.64 0.75
CA VAL A 92 1.29 -15.46 2.22
C VAL A 92 0.60 -14.16 2.63
N GLY A 93 0.80 -13.08 1.88
CA GLY A 93 0.12 -11.81 2.13
C GLY A 93 -1.39 -11.95 2.04
N MET A 94 -1.89 -12.59 0.99
CA MET A 94 -3.32 -12.86 0.81
C MET A 94 -3.89 -13.70 1.97
N LEU A 95 -3.17 -14.72 2.40
CA LEU A 95 -3.59 -15.53 3.55
C LEU A 95 -3.65 -14.69 4.83
N VAL A 96 -2.65 -13.85 5.09
CA VAL A 96 -2.61 -12.99 6.28
C VAL A 96 -3.76 -11.99 6.26
N GLY A 97 -3.98 -11.27 5.15
CA GLY A 97 -5.09 -10.31 5.03
C GLY A 97 -6.45 -10.96 5.22
N PHE A 98 -6.68 -12.10 4.55
CA PHE A 98 -7.93 -12.86 4.67
C PHE A 98 -8.18 -13.35 6.10
N VAL A 99 -7.17 -13.93 6.76
CA VAL A 99 -7.28 -14.42 8.14
C VAL A 99 -7.53 -13.28 9.12
N LEU A 100 -6.90 -12.11 8.93
CA LEU A 100 -7.13 -10.94 9.77
C LEU A 100 -8.60 -10.51 9.72
N VAL A 101 -9.14 -10.25 8.53
CA VAL A 101 -10.54 -9.85 8.37
C VAL A 101 -11.48 -10.93 8.89
N SER A 102 -11.21 -12.21 8.58
CA SER A 102 -12.01 -13.33 9.08
C SER A 102 -12.03 -13.39 10.61
N ALA A 103 -10.88 -13.18 11.26
CA ALA A 103 -10.79 -13.19 12.71
C ALA A 103 -11.62 -12.05 13.35
N ILE A 104 -11.56 -10.85 12.76
CA ILE A 104 -12.35 -9.70 13.21
C ILE A 104 -13.84 -9.99 13.07
N VAL A 105 -14.26 -10.47 11.89
CA VAL A 105 -15.67 -10.80 11.63
C VAL A 105 -16.17 -11.91 12.53
N VAL A 106 -15.36 -12.93 12.80
CA VAL A 106 -15.72 -14.02 13.75
C VAL A 106 -15.92 -13.48 15.16
N VAL A 107 -15.04 -12.58 15.63
CA VAL A 107 -15.22 -11.92 16.95
C VAL A 107 -16.52 -11.12 16.98
N LEU A 108 -16.79 -10.32 15.95
CA LEU A 108 -18.03 -9.54 15.86
C LEU A 108 -19.26 -10.43 15.78
N TRP A 109 -19.19 -11.56 15.08
CA TRP A 109 -20.27 -12.54 15.03
C TRP A 109 -20.54 -13.21 16.38
N LEU A 110 -19.50 -13.58 17.11
CA LEU A 110 -19.62 -14.14 18.46
C LEU A 110 -20.21 -13.14 19.48
N LEU A 111 -19.95 -11.84 19.26
CA LEU A 111 -20.52 -10.76 20.08
C LEU A 111 -21.97 -10.41 19.68
N GLY A 112 -22.46 -10.92 18.53
CA GLY A 112 -23.79 -10.59 17.99
C GLY A 112 -23.80 -9.29 17.16
N ASP A 113 -22.65 -8.66 16.95
CA ASP A 113 -22.48 -7.40 16.23
C ASP A 113 -22.33 -7.59 14.70
N TYR A 114 -22.15 -8.82 14.21
CA TYR A 114 -22.19 -9.17 12.79
C TYR A 114 -23.28 -10.22 12.54
N GLN A 115 -24.13 -9.94 11.54
CA GLN A 115 -25.23 -10.81 11.16
C GLN A 115 -25.15 -11.16 9.67
N ILE A 116 -25.42 -12.42 9.34
CA ILE A 116 -25.58 -12.89 7.98
C ILE A 116 -27.06 -12.74 7.61
N THR A 117 -27.38 -11.86 6.67
CA THR A 117 -28.74 -11.56 6.22
C THR A 117 -29.17 -12.37 5.01
N GLY A 118 -28.24 -13.06 4.34
CA GLY A 118 -28.49 -13.92 3.18
C GLY A 118 -27.27 -14.09 2.30
N LEU A 119 -27.48 -14.63 1.10
CA LEU A 119 -26.47 -14.68 0.05
C LEU A 119 -26.53 -13.42 -0.80
N GLY A 120 -25.38 -12.86 -1.11
CA GLY A 120 -25.25 -11.67 -1.93
C GLY A 120 -25.15 -11.96 -3.43
N VAL A 121 -24.69 -10.97 -4.18
CA VAL A 121 -24.70 -10.99 -5.64
C VAL A 121 -23.31 -11.32 -6.19
N TRP A 122 -23.16 -12.50 -6.77
CA TRP A 122 -21.89 -12.97 -7.36
C TRP A 122 -21.44 -12.18 -8.60
N THR A 123 -22.34 -11.45 -9.24
CA THR A 123 -22.03 -10.63 -10.43
C THR A 123 -21.13 -9.43 -10.11
N ALA A 124 -20.99 -9.05 -8.85
CA ALA A 124 -20.09 -7.97 -8.43
C ALA A 124 -18.59 -8.38 -8.39
N VAL A 125 -18.29 -9.70 -8.40
CA VAL A 125 -16.89 -10.21 -8.32
C VAL A 125 -15.93 -9.53 -9.29
N PRO A 126 -16.22 -9.42 -10.60
CA PRO A 126 -15.26 -8.82 -11.53
C PRO A 126 -15.00 -7.34 -11.23
N VAL A 127 -16.02 -6.63 -10.74
CA VAL A 127 -15.91 -5.20 -10.39
C VAL A 127 -15.00 -5.03 -9.17
N LEU A 128 -15.25 -5.80 -8.12
CA LEU A 128 -14.48 -5.72 -6.88
C LEU A 128 -13.04 -6.17 -7.07
N LEU A 129 -12.81 -7.28 -7.78
CA LEU A 129 -11.45 -7.69 -8.17
C LEU A 129 -10.71 -6.60 -8.95
N ALA A 130 -11.41 -5.91 -9.88
CA ALA A 130 -10.81 -4.85 -10.66
C ALA A 130 -10.46 -3.63 -9.82
N ASN A 131 -11.32 -3.26 -8.87
CA ASN A 131 -11.09 -2.10 -8.02
C ASN A 131 -10.04 -2.40 -6.94
N ASP A 132 -10.26 -3.44 -6.14
CA ASP A 132 -9.44 -3.73 -4.96
C ASP A 132 -8.05 -4.24 -5.36
N GLY A 133 -7.98 -5.16 -6.35
CA GLY A 133 -6.70 -5.68 -6.83
C GLY A 133 -5.82 -4.63 -7.49
N ALA A 134 -6.39 -3.77 -8.33
CA ALA A 134 -5.65 -2.69 -8.94
C ALA A 134 -5.41 -1.54 -7.96
N GLY A 135 -6.34 -1.27 -7.04
CA GLY A 135 -6.20 -0.31 -5.95
C GLY A 135 -5.00 -0.66 -5.08
N ALA A 136 -5.03 -1.84 -4.48
CA ALA A 136 -3.95 -2.34 -3.63
C ALA A 136 -2.59 -2.31 -4.34
N PHE A 137 -2.50 -2.76 -5.60
CA PHE A 137 -1.24 -2.72 -6.35
C PHE A 137 -0.74 -1.29 -6.54
N VAL A 138 -1.59 -0.37 -7.00
CA VAL A 138 -1.20 1.02 -7.28
C VAL A 138 -0.80 1.74 -5.99
N GLU A 139 -1.57 1.56 -4.93
CA GLU A 139 -1.30 2.20 -3.64
C GLU A 139 -0.01 1.70 -3.02
N GLU A 140 0.26 0.39 -3.04
CA GLU A 140 1.51 -0.14 -2.52
C GLU A 140 2.72 0.31 -3.34
N VAL A 141 2.60 0.41 -4.66
CA VAL A 141 3.65 0.97 -5.51
C VAL A 141 3.92 2.43 -5.15
N LEU A 142 2.88 3.24 -4.96
CA LEU A 142 3.02 4.66 -4.61
C LEU A 142 3.52 4.86 -3.19
N LEU A 143 2.86 4.23 -2.21
CA LEU A 143 3.16 4.46 -0.80
C LEU A 143 4.42 3.74 -0.34
N ARG A 144 4.57 2.44 -0.63
CA ARG A 144 5.71 1.64 -0.16
C ARG A 144 6.86 1.65 -1.15
N GLY A 145 6.57 1.49 -2.45
CA GLY A 145 7.56 1.50 -3.51
C GLY A 145 8.26 2.85 -3.70
N LEU A 146 7.56 3.96 -3.53
CA LEU A 146 8.11 5.30 -3.72
C LEU A 146 8.27 6.06 -2.41
N VAL A 147 7.17 6.45 -1.76
CA VAL A 147 7.22 7.37 -0.63
C VAL A 147 7.99 6.78 0.54
N PHE A 148 7.58 5.60 1.03
CA PHE A 148 8.21 4.95 2.16
C PHE A 148 9.68 4.64 1.89
N ARG A 149 9.97 3.95 0.80
CA ARG A 149 11.34 3.54 0.44
C ARG A 149 12.31 4.71 0.29
N ILE A 150 11.88 5.81 -0.38
CA ILE A 150 12.73 6.99 -0.57
C ILE A 150 12.95 7.71 0.77
N SER A 151 11.90 7.84 1.57
CA SER A 151 11.95 8.44 2.91
C SER A 151 12.81 7.61 3.85
N GLU A 152 12.62 6.30 3.90
CA GLU A 152 13.36 5.37 4.74
C GLU A 152 14.87 5.42 4.48
N LYS A 153 15.26 5.45 3.23
CA LYS A 153 16.67 5.53 2.84
C LYS A 153 17.38 6.75 3.42
N LYS A 154 16.67 7.86 3.62
CA LYS A 154 17.22 9.11 4.13
C LYS A 154 16.99 9.30 5.62
N LEU A 155 15.78 9.03 6.08
CA LEU A 155 15.31 9.36 7.43
C LEU A 155 15.29 8.16 8.37
N GLY A 156 15.53 6.94 7.86
CA GLY A 156 15.44 5.69 8.62
C GLY A 156 14.01 5.17 8.70
N THR A 157 13.88 3.91 9.12
CA THR A 157 12.61 3.17 9.11
C THR A 157 11.54 3.83 10.00
N TRP A 158 11.89 4.32 11.18
CA TRP A 158 10.91 4.86 12.13
C TRP A 158 10.23 6.13 11.66
N ILE A 159 11.01 7.06 11.06
CA ILE A 159 10.43 8.30 10.51
C ILE A 159 9.62 7.98 9.26
N ALA A 160 10.08 7.04 8.42
CA ALA A 160 9.32 6.61 7.26
C ALA A 160 7.98 5.94 7.65
N LEU A 161 7.95 5.17 8.75
CA LEU A 161 6.70 4.62 9.30
C LEU A 161 5.73 5.74 9.71
N ALA A 162 6.21 6.74 10.45
CA ALA A 162 5.37 7.88 10.85
C ALA A 162 4.81 8.62 9.62
N ILE A 163 5.64 8.85 8.60
CA ILE A 163 5.19 9.43 7.33
C ILE A 163 4.13 8.55 6.65
N SER A 164 4.31 7.23 6.64
CA SER A 164 3.36 6.29 6.03
C SER A 164 2.01 6.31 6.75
N VAL A 165 2.01 6.33 8.09
CA VAL A 165 0.80 6.44 8.90
C VAL A 165 0.01 7.71 8.55
N VAL A 166 0.69 8.86 8.52
CA VAL A 166 0.04 10.14 8.21
C VAL A 166 -0.52 10.16 6.79
N LEU A 167 0.26 9.68 5.81
CA LEU A 167 -0.19 9.69 4.41
C LEU A 167 -1.33 8.71 4.17
N PHE A 168 -1.31 7.54 4.79
CA PHE A 168 -2.39 6.57 4.69
C PHE A 168 -3.69 7.14 5.29
N ALA A 169 -3.60 7.74 6.48
CA ALA A 169 -4.71 8.44 7.12
C ALA A 169 -5.29 9.56 6.22
N LEU A 170 -4.42 10.38 5.60
CA LEU A 170 -4.86 11.46 4.72
C LEU A 170 -5.55 10.96 3.44
N LEU A 171 -5.11 9.83 2.87
CA LEU A 171 -5.77 9.22 1.71
C LEU A 171 -7.19 8.77 2.06
N HIS A 172 -7.37 8.16 3.23
CA HIS A 172 -8.68 7.67 3.70
C HIS A 172 -9.61 8.81 4.16
N LEU A 173 -9.07 9.99 4.45
CA LEU A 173 -9.89 11.18 4.77
C LEU A 173 -10.83 11.57 3.60
N ALA A 174 -10.46 11.22 2.37
CA ALA A 174 -11.28 11.48 1.18
C ALA A 174 -12.40 10.45 0.95
N SER A 175 -12.49 9.38 1.75
CA SER A 175 -13.58 8.40 1.66
C SER A 175 -14.89 9.01 2.16
N GLY A 176 -15.98 8.71 1.47
CA GLY A 176 -17.31 9.27 1.80
C GLY A 176 -17.87 8.88 3.16
N ASN A 177 -17.27 7.86 3.80
CA ASN A 177 -17.68 7.32 5.11
C ASN A 177 -16.67 7.64 6.23
N ALA A 178 -15.64 8.47 5.96
CA ALA A 178 -14.58 8.78 6.89
C ALA A 178 -15.09 9.45 8.16
N THR A 179 -14.64 8.97 9.30
CA THR A 179 -14.77 9.62 10.61
C THR A 179 -13.38 9.96 11.14
N ALA A 180 -13.28 10.89 12.09
CA ALA A 180 -11.98 11.21 12.69
C ALA A 180 -11.32 9.97 13.32
N THR A 181 -12.12 9.08 13.89
CA THR A 181 -11.63 7.82 14.47
C THR A 181 -11.16 6.85 13.40
N SER A 182 -11.95 6.61 12.33
CA SER A 182 -11.56 5.68 11.28
C SER A 182 -10.27 6.13 10.59
N VAL A 183 -10.14 7.41 10.26
CA VAL A 183 -8.92 7.95 9.62
C VAL A 183 -7.67 7.70 10.46
N ILE A 184 -7.76 7.83 11.80
CA ILE A 184 -6.64 7.53 12.70
C ILE A 184 -6.36 6.02 12.73
N VAL A 185 -7.41 5.21 12.83
CA VAL A 185 -7.32 3.74 12.87
C VAL A 185 -6.73 3.22 11.57
N ASP A 186 -7.28 3.62 10.41
CA ASP A 186 -6.78 3.26 9.08
C ASP A 186 -5.30 3.64 8.90
N GLY A 187 -4.94 4.85 9.33
CA GLY A 187 -3.55 5.30 9.30
C GLY A 187 -2.62 4.40 10.10
N LEU A 188 -3.04 4.00 11.31
CA LEU A 188 -2.22 3.15 12.18
C LEU A 188 -2.19 1.70 11.68
N GLU A 189 -3.32 1.10 11.29
CA GLU A 189 -3.35 -0.28 10.86
C GLU A 189 -2.71 -0.48 9.48
N GLY A 190 -3.22 0.17 8.44
CA GLY A 190 -2.68 0.05 7.10
C GLY A 190 -1.31 0.69 6.97
N GLY A 191 -1.13 1.90 7.52
CA GLY A 191 0.15 2.61 7.49
C GLY A 191 1.29 1.84 8.13
N VAL A 192 1.07 1.19 9.29
CA VAL A 192 2.09 0.38 9.96
C VAL A 192 2.21 -1.00 9.34
N LEU A 193 1.12 -1.79 9.27
CA LEU A 193 1.14 -3.19 8.87
C LEU A 193 1.78 -3.39 7.49
N LEU A 194 1.30 -2.65 6.50
CA LEU A 194 1.76 -2.80 5.12
C LEU A 194 3.20 -2.27 4.93
N SER A 195 3.58 -1.19 5.66
CA SER A 195 4.97 -0.72 5.62
C SER A 195 5.94 -1.70 6.27
N VAL A 196 5.54 -2.34 7.37
CA VAL A 196 6.36 -3.35 8.03
C VAL A 196 6.46 -4.63 7.21
N ALA A 197 5.40 -5.01 6.48
CA ALA A 197 5.44 -6.10 5.50
C ALA A 197 6.51 -5.82 4.43
N TYR A 198 6.55 -4.60 3.89
CA TYR A 198 7.63 -4.17 2.99
C TYR A 198 9.01 -4.21 3.66
N VAL A 199 9.16 -3.71 4.89
CA VAL A 199 10.45 -3.73 5.61
C VAL A 199 10.94 -5.16 5.81
N LEU A 200 10.06 -6.10 6.09
CA LEU A 200 10.39 -7.52 6.31
C LEU A 200 10.95 -8.19 5.06
N THR A 201 10.34 -7.97 3.90
CA THR A 201 10.69 -8.70 2.66
C THR A 201 11.56 -7.87 1.71
N ARG A 202 11.54 -6.54 1.85
CA ARG A 202 12.11 -5.58 0.89
C ARG A 202 11.48 -5.69 -0.50
N GLY A 203 10.38 -6.44 -0.59
CA GLY A 203 9.49 -6.60 -1.73
C GLY A 203 8.14 -5.96 -1.46
N LEU A 204 7.37 -5.72 -2.53
CA LEU A 204 6.01 -5.18 -2.42
C LEU A 204 4.95 -6.28 -2.32
N TRP A 205 5.27 -7.51 -2.71
CA TRP A 205 4.27 -8.55 -2.91
C TRP A 205 3.55 -8.99 -1.63
N LEU A 206 4.26 -9.03 -0.48
CA LEU A 206 3.63 -9.33 0.80
C LEU A 206 2.62 -8.24 1.19
N ALA A 207 2.99 -6.97 1.03
CA ALA A 207 2.10 -5.84 1.33
C ALA A 207 0.90 -5.81 0.37
N ILE A 208 1.14 -5.98 -0.94
CA ILE A 208 0.07 -6.06 -1.96
C ILE A 208 -0.91 -7.21 -1.63
N GLY A 209 -0.39 -8.37 -1.23
CA GLY A 209 -1.23 -9.52 -0.89
C GLY A 209 -2.09 -9.27 0.35
N ILE A 210 -1.53 -8.68 1.41
CA ILE A 210 -2.28 -8.33 2.63
C ILE A 210 -3.38 -7.32 2.29
N HIS A 211 -3.03 -6.24 1.60
CA HIS A 211 -3.95 -5.17 1.24
C HIS A 211 -5.09 -5.68 0.37
N PHE A 212 -4.76 -6.33 -0.75
CA PHE A 212 -5.76 -6.91 -1.63
C PHE A 212 -6.73 -7.86 -0.92
N ALA A 213 -6.20 -8.79 -0.11
CA ALA A 213 -7.05 -9.77 0.56
C ALA A 213 -7.86 -9.17 1.71
N TRP A 214 -7.38 -8.09 2.33
CA TRP A 214 -8.14 -7.30 3.28
C TRP A 214 -9.37 -6.70 2.62
N ASP A 215 -9.20 -5.91 1.56
CA ASP A 215 -10.28 -5.26 0.83
C ASP A 215 -11.26 -6.28 0.26
N PHE A 216 -10.74 -7.31 -0.41
CA PHE A 216 -11.55 -8.37 -1.00
C PHE A 216 -12.37 -9.14 0.05
N ALA A 217 -11.79 -9.41 1.22
CA ALA A 217 -12.51 -10.14 2.27
C ALA A 217 -13.61 -9.26 2.89
N GLN A 218 -13.31 -8.01 3.22
CA GLN A 218 -14.30 -7.12 3.84
C GLN A 218 -15.44 -6.76 2.88
N ASP A 219 -15.12 -6.43 1.64
CA ASP A 219 -16.08 -5.94 0.66
C ASP A 219 -16.88 -7.08 0.04
N TYR A 220 -16.15 -8.11 -0.38
CA TYR A 220 -16.75 -9.15 -1.19
C TYR A 220 -17.17 -10.40 -0.39
N VAL A 221 -16.26 -10.93 0.47
CA VAL A 221 -16.58 -12.18 1.18
C VAL A 221 -17.61 -11.92 2.27
N PHE A 222 -17.37 -10.94 3.13
CA PHE A 222 -18.20 -10.70 4.31
C PHE A 222 -19.22 -9.55 4.15
N GLY A 223 -19.10 -8.72 3.12
CA GLY A 223 -20.03 -7.62 2.85
C GLY A 223 -20.17 -6.65 4.03
N VAL A 224 -19.05 -6.35 4.70
CA VAL A 224 -19.04 -5.47 5.89
C VAL A 224 -18.82 -3.99 5.55
N THR A 225 -18.47 -3.69 4.32
CA THR A 225 -18.37 -2.31 3.83
C THR A 225 -19.74 -1.79 3.45
N LYS A 226 -20.09 -0.63 3.98
CA LYS A 226 -21.41 -0.02 3.76
C LYS A 226 -21.67 0.26 2.27
N GLY A 227 -22.77 -0.27 1.76
CA GLY A 227 -23.20 -0.06 0.37
C GLY A 227 -22.61 -1.07 -0.61
N VAL A 228 -21.75 -1.96 -0.17
CA VAL A 228 -21.23 -3.08 -0.98
C VAL A 228 -22.02 -4.34 -0.68
N GLN A 229 -22.47 -5.04 -1.74
CA GLN A 229 -23.11 -6.35 -1.60
C GLN A 229 -22.05 -7.43 -1.87
N GLY A 230 -21.58 -8.05 -0.78
CA GLY A 230 -20.65 -9.16 -0.84
C GLY A 230 -21.27 -10.49 -1.26
N MET A 231 -20.48 -11.57 -1.24
CA MET A 231 -20.94 -12.97 -1.41
C MET A 231 -21.93 -13.36 -0.31
N VAL A 232 -21.69 -12.84 0.89
CA VAL A 232 -22.58 -12.93 2.04
C VAL A 232 -23.15 -11.54 2.26
N GLY A 233 -24.46 -11.45 2.43
CA GLY A 233 -25.11 -10.22 2.89
C GLY A 233 -24.75 -10.01 4.34
N GLY A 234 -23.62 -9.32 4.59
CA GLY A 234 -23.16 -8.99 5.92
C GLY A 234 -23.79 -7.70 6.43
N ARG A 235 -24.15 -7.67 7.71
CA ARG A 235 -24.61 -6.46 8.39
C ARG A 235 -23.86 -6.30 9.70
N LEU A 236 -23.20 -5.15 9.83
CA LEU A 236 -22.58 -4.74 11.08
C LEU A 236 -23.56 -3.94 11.92
N GLU A 237 -23.67 -4.32 13.18
CA GLU A 237 -24.47 -3.68 14.20
C GLU A 237 -23.60 -3.44 15.46
N GLY A 238 -24.19 -2.96 16.53
CA GLY A 238 -23.50 -2.79 17.80
C GLY A 238 -22.70 -1.48 17.93
N PRO A 239 -21.88 -1.36 18.99
CA PRO A 239 -21.15 -0.15 19.28
C PRO A 239 -20.13 0.21 18.18
N ALA A 240 -20.10 1.48 17.75
CA ALA A 240 -19.20 1.95 16.70
C ALA A 240 -17.71 1.69 17.01
N LEU A 241 -17.33 1.60 18.28
CA LEU A 241 -15.96 1.26 18.69
C LEU A 241 -15.55 -0.16 18.24
N LEU A 242 -16.50 -1.10 18.26
CA LEU A 242 -16.27 -2.50 17.87
C LEU A 242 -16.55 -2.75 16.39
N SER A 243 -17.69 -2.25 15.88
CA SER A 243 -18.11 -2.46 14.49
C SER A 243 -17.46 -1.48 13.49
N GLY A 244 -16.84 -0.38 13.99
CA GLY A 244 -16.33 0.71 13.17
C GLY A 244 -17.41 1.69 12.68
N GLY A 245 -18.68 1.43 12.97
CA GLY A 245 -19.81 2.28 12.63
C GLY A 245 -19.98 2.47 11.12
N ASN A 246 -19.99 3.71 10.65
CA ASN A 246 -20.14 4.01 9.21
C ASN A 246 -18.92 3.66 8.36
N ALA A 247 -17.74 3.55 8.97
CA ALA A 247 -16.50 3.22 8.28
C ALA A 247 -16.32 1.69 8.10
N GLY A 248 -17.21 0.87 8.68
CA GLY A 248 -17.02 -0.57 8.68
C GLY A 248 -15.86 -1.01 9.57
N ILE A 249 -15.35 -2.21 9.37
CA ILE A 249 -14.31 -2.78 10.24
C ILE A 249 -13.02 -1.94 10.29
N GLU A 250 -12.74 -1.14 9.30
CA GLU A 250 -11.58 -0.23 9.24
C GLU A 250 -11.60 0.84 10.35
N GLY A 251 -12.79 1.23 10.83
CA GLY A 251 -12.93 2.12 12.00
C GLY A 251 -12.93 1.40 13.34
N SER A 252 -12.71 0.07 13.37
CA SER A 252 -12.86 -0.79 14.53
C SER A 252 -11.58 -0.86 15.37
N ILE A 253 -11.74 -0.81 16.70
CA ILE A 253 -10.62 -1.10 17.61
C ILE A 253 -10.13 -2.54 17.47
N LEU A 254 -10.97 -3.47 17.04
CA LEU A 254 -10.57 -4.85 16.80
C LEU A 254 -9.59 -4.92 15.63
N ALA A 255 -9.89 -4.23 14.52
CA ALA A 255 -8.98 -4.15 13.37
C ALA A 255 -7.64 -3.55 13.79
N LEU A 256 -7.66 -2.44 14.51
CA LEU A 256 -6.43 -1.82 15.02
C LEU A 256 -5.60 -2.79 15.87
N VAL A 257 -6.22 -3.49 16.83
CA VAL A 257 -5.50 -4.42 17.72
C VAL A 257 -4.92 -5.60 16.93
N PHE A 258 -5.71 -6.24 16.06
CA PHE A 258 -5.24 -7.38 15.26
C PHE A 258 -4.13 -6.98 14.28
N CYS A 259 -4.28 -5.85 13.60
CA CYS A 259 -3.27 -5.34 12.66
C CYS A 259 -1.97 -4.94 13.37
N LEU A 260 -2.06 -4.29 14.55
CA LEU A 260 -0.87 -3.95 15.32
C LEU A 260 -0.17 -5.18 15.90
N MET A 261 -0.91 -6.22 16.32
CA MET A 261 -0.28 -7.49 16.76
C MET A 261 0.50 -8.15 15.62
N VAL A 262 -0.10 -8.28 14.45
CA VAL A 262 0.59 -8.85 13.27
C VAL A 262 1.73 -7.92 12.85
N GLY A 263 1.51 -6.61 12.82
CA GLY A 263 2.54 -5.62 12.53
C GLY A 263 3.74 -5.71 13.48
N ALA A 264 3.52 -5.85 14.78
CA ALA A 264 4.56 -6.02 15.78
C ALA A 264 5.34 -7.33 15.56
N TYR A 265 4.66 -8.42 15.24
CA TYR A 265 5.31 -9.69 14.89
C TYR A 265 6.19 -9.55 13.65
N LEU A 266 5.68 -8.98 12.57
CA LEU A 266 6.45 -8.76 11.34
C LEU A 266 7.64 -7.81 11.58
N LEU A 267 7.44 -6.77 12.39
CA LEU A 267 8.50 -5.83 12.76
C LEU A 267 9.63 -6.51 13.55
N ALA A 268 9.28 -7.37 14.51
CA ALA A 268 10.27 -8.16 15.24
C ALA A 268 11.07 -9.09 14.30
N ARG A 269 10.40 -9.71 13.32
CA ARG A 269 11.05 -10.52 12.28
C ARG A 269 11.96 -9.66 11.39
N ALA A 270 11.52 -8.48 10.98
CA ALA A 270 12.32 -7.54 10.20
C ALA A 270 13.55 -7.05 10.96
N ALA A 271 13.40 -6.75 12.24
CA ALA A 271 14.51 -6.37 13.12
C ALA A 271 15.56 -7.48 13.27
N ARG A 272 15.12 -8.73 13.45
CA ARG A 272 16.02 -9.91 13.51
C ARG A 272 16.79 -10.13 12.20
N LYS A 273 16.19 -9.77 11.04
CA LYS A 273 16.86 -9.79 9.73
C LYS A 273 17.82 -8.61 9.51
N GLY A 274 17.88 -7.63 10.43
CA GLY A 274 18.69 -6.43 10.27
C GLY A 274 18.11 -5.42 9.26
N ASN A 275 16.82 -5.52 8.94
CA ASN A 275 16.16 -4.70 7.93
C ASN A 275 15.76 -3.30 8.43
N ILE A 276 15.94 -2.98 9.71
CA ILE A 276 15.64 -1.65 10.27
C ILE A 276 16.77 -0.69 9.93
N LEU A 277 16.48 0.31 9.11
CA LEU A 277 17.47 1.29 8.68
C LEU A 277 17.55 2.46 9.67
N LYS A 278 18.78 2.86 10.00
CA LYS A 278 19.05 4.10 10.73
C LYS A 278 19.05 5.29 9.78
N PRO A 279 18.74 6.50 10.25
CA PRO A 279 18.87 7.72 9.44
C PRO A 279 20.27 7.83 8.83
N SER A 280 20.35 8.20 7.54
CA SER A 280 21.64 8.48 6.91
C SER A 280 22.18 9.76 7.54
N ARG A 281 23.14 9.65 8.48
CA ARG A 281 23.89 10.81 8.92
C ARG A 281 24.55 11.42 7.67
N ARG A 282 24.41 12.75 7.46
CA ARG A 282 25.31 13.46 6.57
C ARG A 282 26.71 13.07 7.02
N ARG A 283 27.46 12.34 6.22
CA ARG A 283 28.90 12.22 6.42
C ARG A 283 29.40 13.64 6.39
N GLY A 284 29.67 14.22 7.57
CA GLY A 284 30.39 15.47 7.68
C GLY A 284 31.61 15.27 6.83
N VAL A 285 31.87 16.22 5.93
CA VAL A 285 33.11 16.29 5.16
C VAL A 285 34.21 16.20 6.21
N MET A 286 34.82 15.03 6.32
CA MET A 286 36.03 14.86 7.11
C MET A 286 37.06 15.74 6.40
N LYS A 287 37.27 16.95 6.92
CA LYS A 287 38.40 17.81 6.50
C LYS A 287 39.63 16.94 6.74
N VAL A 288 40.14 16.34 5.68
CA VAL A 288 41.48 15.77 5.68
C VAL A 288 42.40 16.96 6.00
N ARG A 289 42.82 17.06 7.26
CA ARG A 289 43.97 17.85 7.63
C ARG A 289 45.14 17.20 6.90
N VAL A 290 45.50 17.69 5.78
CA VAL A 290 46.83 17.48 5.18
C VAL A 290 47.78 18.08 6.19
N ALA A 291 48.44 17.24 6.97
CA ALA A 291 49.59 17.61 7.76
C ALA A 291 50.69 17.93 6.75
N THR A 292 50.89 19.20 6.51
CA THR A 292 52.10 19.71 5.92
C THR A 292 53.19 19.60 7.00
N GLU A 293 53.77 18.39 7.14
CA GLU A 293 55.03 18.24 7.85
C GLU A 293 56.11 18.95 7.02
N GLY A 294 56.60 20.03 7.59
CA GLY A 294 57.70 20.80 7.06
C GLY A 294 58.96 19.94 6.90
N ARG A 295 59.36 19.73 5.67
CA ARG A 295 60.76 19.34 5.36
C ARG A 295 61.63 20.60 5.58
N LYS A 296 62.38 20.62 6.67
CA LYS A 296 63.52 21.53 6.82
C LYS A 296 64.57 21.16 5.78
N PRO A 297 65.13 22.10 5.05
CA PRO A 297 66.33 21.82 4.26
C PRO A 297 67.52 21.75 5.20
N ASN A 298 68.22 20.63 5.15
CA ASN A 298 69.57 20.55 5.76
C ASN A 298 70.57 21.35 4.90
N ALA A 299 71.25 22.23 5.56
CA ALA A 299 72.45 22.89 5.08
C ALA A 299 73.63 21.92 5.01
#